data_d0d974a31b4de05af5a9690bd2b27808
#
_entry.id   d0d974a31b4de05af5a9690bd2b27808
#
_cell.length_a   1.000
_cell.length_b   1.000
_cell.length_c   1.000
_cell.angle_alpha   90.00
_cell.angle_beta   90.00
_cell.angle_gamma   90.00
#
_symmetry.space_group_name_H-M   'P 1'
#
loop_
_entity.id
_entity.type
_entity.pdbx_description
1 polymer ?
#
loop_
_entity_poly.entity_id
_entity_poly.type
_entity_poly.pdbx_seq_one_letter_code
_entity_poly.pdbx_strand_id
1 'polypeptide(L)'
;MLLRISAIITLAALFVVAAGPLLAQEFSVSLGDGASLSGRSVQLIMLITVLSIAPGLAIMVTCFPFLVTVLSILRQAIGLQQSPPNMLLVSLAMFLTYFIMEPVFIQAWTDGIEPLTREEITMAEAFPKVADPFRTFMLGRIDPETFASIASLRPEIASLSPSADAPLSVLVPSFMFSEVARAFQVGFLIFVPFLVIDLVVAAILMSMGMMMVPPAVVALPFKLSFFVLADGWRLLTEGLVRSYF
;
A
#
# COMPACT_ATOMS: atom_id res chain seq x y z
N MET A 1 11.54 -49.82 -6.98
CA MET A 1 11.21 -48.62 -7.75
C MET A 1 9.72 -48.59 -8.15
N LEU A 2 9.18 -49.66 -8.68
CA LEU A 2 7.77 -49.77 -9.10
C LEU A 2 6.73 -49.59 -7.96
N LEU A 3 6.99 -50.13 -6.76
CA LEU A 3 6.12 -50.00 -5.59
C LEU A 3 5.98 -48.54 -5.09
N ARG A 4 7.02 -47.70 -5.24
CA ARG A 4 6.96 -46.26 -4.84
C ARG A 4 6.17 -45.42 -5.87
N ILE A 5 6.23 -45.82 -7.16
CA ILE A 5 5.48 -45.13 -8.22
C ILE A 5 3.98 -45.46 -8.09
N SER A 6 3.60 -46.69 -7.77
CA SER A 6 2.23 -47.08 -7.54
C SER A 6 1.61 -46.37 -6.31
N ALA A 7 2.39 -46.19 -5.23
CA ALA A 7 1.94 -45.49 -4.03
C ALA A 7 1.71 -43.98 -4.29
N ILE A 8 2.52 -43.35 -5.13
CA ILE A 8 2.35 -41.95 -5.51
C ILE A 8 1.11 -41.77 -6.39
N ILE A 9 0.90 -42.71 -7.34
CA ILE A 9 -0.28 -42.68 -8.23
C ILE A 9 -1.57 -42.92 -7.44
N THR A 10 -1.58 -43.85 -6.49
CA THR A 10 -2.76 -44.07 -5.63
C THR A 10 -3.01 -42.93 -4.68
N LEU A 11 -1.98 -42.26 -4.15
CA LEU A 11 -2.13 -41.07 -3.30
C LEU A 11 -2.64 -39.86 -4.10
N ALA A 12 -2.16 -39.67 -5.33
CA ALA A 12 -2.65 -38.63 -6.23
C ALA A 12 -4.10 -38.87 -6.67
N ALA A 13 -4.48 -40.12 -6.95
CA ALA A 13 -5.83 -40.52 -7.27
C ALA A 13 -6.78 -40.32 -6.08
N LEU A 14 -6.32 -40.63 -4.85
CA LEU A 14 -7.07 -40.39 -3.63
C LEU A 14 -7.31 -38.89 -3.38
N PHE A 15 -6.31 -38.04 -3.71
CA PHE A 15 -6.44 -36.59 -3.59
C PHE A 15 -7.41 -36.00 -4.60
N VAL A 16 -7.48 -36.52 -5.82
CA VAL A 16 -8.44 -36.11 -6.85
C VAL A 16 -9.87 -36.56 -6.51
N VAL A 17 -10.03 -37.72 -5.87
CA VAL A 17 -11.35 -38.24 -5.44
C VAL A 17 -11.84 -37.55 -4.16
N ALA A 18 -10.90 -37.14 -3.27
CA ALA A 18 -11.21 -36.36 -2.07
C ALA A 18 -11.53 -34.88 -2.37
N ALA A 19 -11.12 -34.37 -3.53
CA ALA A 19 -11.66 -33.15 -4.10
C ALA A 19 -13.09 -33.42 -4.59
N GLY A 20 -14.03 -33.53 -3.63
CA GLY A 20 -15.45 -33.57 -3.92
C GLY A 20 -15.80 -32.42 -4.86
N PRO A 21 -16.94 -32.46 -5.57
CA PRO A 21 -17.35 -31.36 -6.44
C PRO A 21 -17.26 -30.08 -5.61
N LEU A 22 -16.30 -29.24 -5.95
CA LEU A 22 -16.31 -27.86 -5.52
C LEU A 22 -17.69 -27.35 -5.93
N LEU A 23 -18.61 -27.32 -4.99
CA LEU A 23 -19.81 -26.54 -5.15
C LEU A 23 -19.29 -25.14 -5.47
N ALA A 24 -19.17 -24.86 -6.77
CA ALA A 24 -19.11 -23.51 -7.24
C ALA A 24 -20.32 -22.86 -6.59
N GLN A 25 -20.11 -22.09 -5.52
CA GLN A 25 -21.14 -21.19 -5.03
C GLN A 25 -21.45 -20.33 -6.24
N GLU A 26 -22.59 -20.69 -6.90
CA GLU A 26 -23.17 -19.80 -7.88
C GLU A 26 -23.43 -18.50 -7.12
N PHE A 27 -22.59 -17.54 -7.37
CA PHE A 27 -22.82 -16.16 -6.94
C PHE A 27 -23.99 -15.68 -7.80
N SER A 28 -25.20 -16.11 -7.44
CA SER A 28 -26.43 -15.66 -8.07
C SER A 28 -26.68 -14.23 -7.58
N VAL A 29 -26.09 -13.29 -8.28
CA VAL A 29 -26.56 -11.90 -8.22
C VAL A 29 -27.97 -11.95 -8.83
N SER A 30 -29.00 -11.93 -7.99
CA SER A 30 -30.38 -11.84 -8.43
C SER A 30 -30.63 -10.47 -9.04
N LEU A 31 -30.35 -10.37 -10.30
CA LEU A 31 -30.65 -9.24 -11.17
C LEU A 31 -32.12 -9.39 -11.56
N GLY A 32 -32.94 -8.49 -11.07
CA GLY A 32 -34.37 -8.51 -11.18
C GLY A 32 -34.93 -9.02 -12.53
N ASP A 33 -36.02 -9.74 -12.48
CA ASP A 33 -36.67 -10.51 -13.54
C ASP A 33 -37.22 -9.72 -14.75
N GLY A 34 -36.48 -8.72 -15.23
CA GLY A 34 -36.96 -7.89 -16.37
C GLY A 34 -35.87 -7.34 -17.27
N ALA A 35 -34.58 -7.57 -16.95
CA ALA A 35 -33.48 -6.99 -17.74
C ALA A 35 -33.21 -7.82 -19.01
N SER A 36 -33.17 -7.17 -20.17
CA SER A 36 -32.71 -7.77 -21.42
C SER A 36 -31.28 -8.34 -21.28
N LEU A 37 -30.96 -9.38 -22.08
CA LEU A 37 -29.59 -9.98 -22.09
C LEU A 37 -28.48 -8.92 -22.24
N SER A 38 -28.74 -7.86 -23.01
CA SER A 38 -27.83 -6.71 -23.16
C SER A 38 -27.65 -5.92 -21.85
N GLY A 39 -28.74 -5.71 -21.10
CA GLY A 39 -28.66 -4.99 -19.81
C GLY A 39 -27.88 -5.77 -18.77
N ARG A 40 -28.03 -7.08 -18.71
CA ARG A 40 -27.27 -7.98 -17.82
C ARG A 40 -25.77 -7.97 -18.16
N SER A 41 -25.45 -8.02 -19.46
CA SER A 41 -24.04 -7.95 -19.90
C SER A 41 -23.38 -6.63 -19.51
N VAL A 42 -24.04 -5.50 -19.69
CA VAL A 42 -23.55 -4.17 -19.30
C VAL A 42 -23.34 -4.08 -17.79
N GLN A 43 -24.29 -4.60 -17.00
CA GLN A 43 -24.19 -4.59 -15.54
C GLN A 43 -23.04 -5.46 -15.03
N LEU A 44 -22.80 -6.63 -15.62
CA LEU A 44 -21.65 -7.49 -15.29
C LEU A 44 -20.32 -6.82 -15.66
N ILE A 45 -20.25 -6.20 -16.84
CA ILE A 45 -19.04 -5.45 -17.25
C ILE A 45 -18.78 -4.32 -16.27
N MET A 46 -19.80 -3.55 -15.89
CA MET A 46 -19.67 -2.47 -14.92
C MET A 46 -19.20 -3.00 -13.55
N LEU A 47 -19.78 -4.10 -13.05
CA LEU A 47 -19.37 -4.73 -11.80
C LEU A 47 -17.90 -5.17 -11.83
N ILE A 48 -17.49 -5.85 -12.90
CA ILE A 48 -16.09 -6.29 -13.07
C ILE A 48 -15.16 -5.08 -13.15
N THR A 49 -15.54 -4.02 -13.84
CA THR A 49 -14.75 -2.78 -13.96
C THR A 49 -14.57 -2.13 -12.59
N VAL A 50 -15.65 -1.96 -11.81
CA VAL A 50 -15.58 -1.39 -10.45
C VAL A 50 -14.72 -2.26 -9.54
N LEU A 51 -14.91 -3.59 -9.58
CA LEU A 51 -14.16 -4.53 -8.77
C LEU A 51 -12.64 -4.52 -9.12
N SER A 52 -12.31 -4.28 -10.40
CA SER A 52 -10.91 -4.18 -10.85
C SER A 52 -10.21 -2.90 -10.38
N ILE A 53 -10.96 -1.80 -10.18
CA ILE A 53 -10.43 -0.51 -9.74
C ILE A 53 -10.35 -0.44 -8.19
N ALA A 54 -11.22 -1.17 -7.49
CA ALA A 54 -11.34 -1.12 -6.03
C ALA A 54 -10.01 -1.32 -5.27
N PRO A 55 -9.13 -2.29 -5.61
CA PRO A 55 -7.84 -2.44 -4.93
C PRO A 55 -6.93 -1.21 -5.09
N GLY A 56 -6.93 -0.59 -6.27
CA GLY A 56 -6.17 0.63 -6.52
C GLY A 56 -6.66 1.81 -5.67
N LEU A 57 -7.97 1.99 -5.57
CA LEU A 57 -8.57 3.02 -4.71
C LEU A 57 -8.29 2.76 -3.23
N ALA A 58 -8.39 1.49 -2.80
CA ALA A 58 -8.07 1.11 -1.41
C ALA A 58 -6.63 1.47 -1.03
N ILE A 59 -5.66 1.23 -1.92
CA ILE A 59 -4.27 1.61 -1.73
C ILE A 59 -4.13 3.13 -1.59
N MET A 60 -4.86 3.91 -2.39
CA MET A 60 -4.77 5.38 -2.40
C MET A 60 -5.28 6.06 -1.13
N VAL A 61 -6.15 5.43 -0.36
CA VAL A 61 -6.72 5.98 0.88
C VAL A 61 -6.04 5.44 2.15
N THR A 62 -4.95 4.71 2.01
CA THR A 62 -4.18 4.11 3.11
C THR A 62 -2.76 4.69 3.19
N CYS A 63 -2.00 4.32 4.23
CA CYS A 63 -0.59 4.69 4.38
C CYS A 63 0.37 3.93 3.44
N PHE A 64 -0.11 3.01 2.60
CA PHE A 64 0.72 2.19 1.72
C PHE A 64 1.65 3.00 0.79
N PRO A 65 1.21 4.08 0.11
CA PRO A 65 2.08 4.87 -0.77
C PRO A 65 3.28 5.47 -0.05
N PHE A 66 3.08 5.96 1.17
CA PHE A 66 4.17 6.47 2.01
C PHE A 66 5.18 5.37 2.32
N LEU A 67 4.72 4.23 2.85
CA LEU A 67 5.59 3.14 3.28
C LEU A 67 6.40 2.55 2.14
N VAL A 68 5.76 2.24 1.00
CA VAL A 68 6.47 1.66 -0.15
C VAL A 68 7.50 2.62 -0.74
N THR A 69 7.21 3.93 -0.73
CA THR A 69 8.13 4.95 -1.22
C THR A 69 9.34 5.07 -0.31
N VAL A 70 9.16 5.17 1.02
CA VAL A 70 10.27 5.24 1.97
C VAL A 70 11.14 3.98 1.91
N LEU A 71 10.55 2.79 1.87
CA LEU A 71 11.31 1.54 1.75
C LEU A 71 12.07 1.45 0.43
N SER A 72 11.52 1.99 -0.65
CA SER A 72 12.20 2.06 -1.95
C SER A 72 13.39 3.01 -1.92
N ILE A 73 13.26 4.16 -1.27
CA ILE A 73 14.35 5.12 -1.07
C ILE A 73 15.45 4.52 -0.18
N LEU A 74 15.10 3.81 0.91
CA LEU A 74 16.06 3.11 1.75
C LEU A 74 16.91 2.12 0.95
N ARG A 75 16.28 1.28 0.12
CA ARG A 75 17.01 0.34 -0.74
C ARG A 75 18.00 1.05 -1.64
N GLN A 76 17.61 2.18 -2.24
CA GLN A 76 18.49 2.99 -3.08
C GLN A 76 19.64 3.62 -2.27
N ALA A 77 19.36 4.10 -1.06
CA ALA A 77 20.36 4.70 -0.16
C ALA A 77 21.49 3.73 0.20
N ILE A 78 21.13 2.48 0.51
CA ILE A 78 22.10 1.42 0.81
C ILE A 78 22.93 1.07 -0.44
N GLY A 79 22.42 1.32 -1.65
CA GLY A 79 23.10 1.02 -2.92
C GLY A 79 22.84 -0.37 -3.47
N LEU A 80 21.83 -1.06 -2.95
CA LEU A 80 21.42 -2.39 -3.42
C LEU A 80 20.42 -2.24 -4.57
N GLN A 81 20.85 -2.56 -5.81
CA GLN A 81 20.00 -2.36 -6.99
C GLN A 81 18.82 -3.35 -7.07
N GLN A 82 19.00 -4.57 -6.60
CA GLN A 82 18.00 -5.65 -6.73
C GLN A 82 17.67 -6.40 -5.42
N SER A 83 18.33 -6.10 -4.33
CA SER A 83 18.09 -6.75 -3.04
C SER A 83 17.73 -5.71 -1.98
N PRO A 84 16.66 -5.90 -1.20
CA PRO A 84 15.64 -6.94 -1.31
C PRO A 84 14.78 -6.79 -2.60
N PRO A 85 14.18 -7.90 -3.11
CA PRO A 85 13.32 -7.86 -4.30
C PRO A 85 12.12 -6.91 -4.10
N ASN A 86 11.62 -6.30 -5.18
CA ASN A 86 10.46 -5.41 -5.13
C ASN A 86 9.26 -6.06 -4.44
N MET A 87 9.03 -7.34 -4.71
CA MET A 87 7.91 -8.07 -4.11
C MET A 87 8.00 -8.13 -2.58
N LEU A 88 9.22 -8.30 -2.03
CA LEU A 88 9.42 -8.29 -0.58
C LEU A 88 9.13 -6.91 0.03
N LEU A 89 9.59 -5.82 -0.61
CA LEU A 89 9.32 -4.47 -0.14
C LEU A 89 7.81 -4.15 -0.17
N VAL A 90 7.12 -4.54 -1.24
CA VAL A 90 5.67 -4.37 -1.35
C VAL A 90 4.95 -5.18 -0.28
N SER A 91 5.35 -6.44 -0.05
CA SER A 91 4.77 -7.29 1.00
C SER A 91 4.98 -6.71 2.40
N LEU A 92 6.18 -6.18 2.68
CA LEU A 92 6.48 -5.53 3.95
C LEU A 92 5.66 -4.25 4.11
N ALA A 93 5.56 -3.43 3.06
CA ALA A 93 4.73 -2.22 3.07
C ALA A 93 3.25 -2.57 3.31
N MET A 94 2.72 -3.64 2.68
CA MET A 94 1.35 -4.09 2.91
C MET A 94 1.13 -4.58 4.34
N PHE A 95 2.07 -5.33 4.90
CA PHE A 95 1.99 -5.79 6.29
C PHE A 95 1.96 -4.61 7.28
N LEU A 96 2.88 -3.65 7.11
CA LEU A 96 2.89 -2.44 7.92
C LEU A 96 1.63 -1.58 7.72
N THR A 97 1.13 -1.51 6.48
CA THR A 97 -0.14 -0.83 6.18
C THR A 97 -1.30 -1.47 6.94
N TYR A 98 -1.41 -2.79 6.91
CA TYR A 98 -2.44 -3.50 7.67
C TYR A 98 -2.34 -3.20 9.16
N PHE A 99 -1.14 -3.25 9.73
CA PHE A 99 -0.90 -2.96 11.14
C PHE A 99 -1.31 -1.53 11.54
N ILE A 100 -0.96 -0.54 10.72
CA ILE A 100 -1.30 0.87 10.98
C ILE A 100 -2.80 1.14 10.79
N MET A 101 -3.39 0.54 9.74
CA MET A 101 -4.78 0.78 9.35
C MET A 101 -5.79 -0.13 10.07
N GLU A 102 -5.33 -1.07 10.90
CA GLU A 102 -6.20 -2.00 11.64
C GLU A 102 -7.35 -1.30 12.37
N PRO A 103 -7.12 -0.22 13.16
CA PRO A 103 -8.22 0.48 13.84
C PRO A 103 -9.23 1.10 12.85
N VAL A 104 -8.75 1.62 11.71
CA VAL A 104 -9.60 2.18 10.66
C VAL A 104 -10.47 1.10 10.01
N PHE A 105 -9.88 -0.06 9.73
CA PHE A 105 -10.61 -1.21 9.16
C PHE A 105 -11.65 -1.77 10.14
N ILE A 106 -11.31 -1.90 11.43
CA ILE A 106 -12.25 -2.37 12.45
C ILE A 106 -13.41 -1.39 12.55
N GLN A 107 -13.17 -0.10 12.61
CA GLN A 107 -14.22 0.90 12.69
C GLN A 107 -15.12 0.88 11.44
N ALA A 108 -14.54 0.81 10.24
CA ALA A 108 -15.32 0.70 8.99
C ALA A 108 -16.18 -0.56 8.94
N TRP A 109 -15.68 -1.66 9.52
CA TRP A 109 -16.45 -2.90 9.65
C TRP A 109 -17.61 -2.75 10.61
N THR A 110 -17.36 -2.31 11.84
CA THR A 110 -18.38 -2.24 12.90
C THR A 110 -19.46 -1.20 12.62
N ASP A 111 -19.10 -0.04 12.04
CA ASP A 111 -20.03 1.06 11.83
C ASP A 111 -20.81 0.93 10.53
N GLY A 112 -20.26 0.25 9.52
CA GLY A 112 -20.83 0.18 8.19
C GLY A 112 -21.14 -1.22 7.69
N ILE A 113 -20.16 -2.14 7.67
CA ILE A 113 -20.31 -3.44 7.01
C ILE A 113 -21.16 -4.41 7.87
N GLU A 114 -20.90 -4.46 9.17
CA GLU A 114 -21.62 -5.36 10.07
C GLU A 114 -23.10 -5.04 10.15
N PRO A 115 -23.58 -3.79 10.33
CA PRO A 115 -25.00 -3.45 10.27
C PRO A 115 -25.62 -3.73 8.90
N LEU A 116 -24.86 -3.56 7.81
CA LEU A 116 -25.33 -3.89 6.46
C LEU A 116 -25.56 -5.39 6.31
N THR A 117 -24.65 -6.23 6.83
CA THR A 117 -24.80 -7.69 6.78
C THR A 117 -25.94 -8.22 7.66
N ARG A 118 -26.32 -7.46 8.69
CA ARG A 118 -27.49 -7.74 9.54
C ARG A 118 -28.80 -7.17 8.99
N GLU A 119 -28.78 -6.56 7.79
CA GLU A 119 -29.94 -5.90 7.16
C GLU A 119 -30.54 -4.75 8.02
N GLU A 120 -29.74 -4.18 8.94
CA GLU A 120 -30.18 -3.08 9.81
C GLU A 120 -30.14 -1.72 9.09
N ILE A 121 -29.26 -1.59 8.08
CA ILE A 121 -29.11 -0.39 7.26
C ILE A 121 -29.07 -0.74 5.78
N THR A 122 -29.42 0.24 4.95
CA THR A 122 -29.35 0.11 3.49
C THR A 122 -27.92 0.33 2.98
N MET A 123 -27.62 -0.13 1.73
CA MET A 123 -26.33 0.10 1.08
C MET A 123 -25.99 1.60 0.98
N ALA A 124 -27.01 2.46 0.76
CA ALA A 124 -26.83 3.91 0.68
C ALA A 124 -26.40 4.53 2.01
N GLU A 125 -26.85 3.99 3.13
CA GLU A 125 -26.49 4.41 4.49
C GLU A 125 -25.16 3.79 4.95
N ALA A 126 -24.81 2.59 4.48
CA ALA A 126 -23.57 1.92 4.81
C ALA A 126 -22.35 2.61 4.17
N PHE A 127 -22.48 3.08 2.93
CA PHE A 127 -21.37 3.67 2.20
C PHE A 127 -20.67 4.84 2.93
N PRO A 128 -21.41 5.88 3.40
CA PRO A 128 -20.77 6.95 4.18
C PRO A 128 -20.13 6.42 5.47
N LYS A 129 -20.78 5.51 6.20
CA LYS A 129 -20.26 4.94 7.45
C LYS A 129 -18.96 4.14 7.25
N VAL A 130 -18.84 3.42 6.15
CA VAL A 130 -17.59 2.75 5.77
C VAL A 130 -16.50 3.76 5.37
N ALA A 131 -16.88 4.84 4.70
CA ALA A 131 -15.93 5.85 4.22
C ALA A 131 -15.42 6.79 5.33
N ASP A 132 -16.20 7.05 6.37
CA ASP A 132 -15.88 8.03 7.43
C ASP A 132 -14.59 7.74 8.20
N PRO A 133 -14.27 6.51 8.62
CA PRO A 133 -12.98 6.20 9.25
C PRO A 133 -11.78 6.51 8.37
N PHE A 134 -11.88 6.20 7.06
CA PHE A 134 -10.82 6.54 6.10
C PHE A 134 -10.71 8.05 5.88
N ARG A 135 -11.85 8.76 5.85
CA ARG A 135 -11.88 10.22 5.75
C ARG A 135 -11.19 10.86 6.94
N THR A 136 -11.49 10.40 8.15
CA THR A 136 -10.86 10.87 9.39
C THR A 136 -9.36 10.60 9.38
N PHE A 137 -8.94 9.42 8.97
CA PHE A 137 -7.54 9.07 8.81
C PHE A 137 -6.82 10.00 7.82
N MET A 138 -7.40 10.22 6.64
CA MET A 138 -6.81 11.12 5.62
C MET A 138 -6.71 12.56 6.13
N LEU A 139 -7.74 13.09 6.79
CA LEU A 139 -7.74 14.45 7.34
C LEU A 139 -6.63 14.68 8.35
N GLY A 140 -6.34 13.70 9.20
CA GLY A 140 -5.23 13.78 10.15
C GLY A 140 -3.84 13.84 9.51
N ARG A 141 -3.76 13.56 8.22
CA ARG A 141 -2.49 13.43 7.48
C ARG A 141 -2.30 14.44 6.36
N ILE A 142 -3.36 15.11 5.93
CA ILE A 142 -3.30 16.10 4.85
C ILE A 142 -2.53 17.33 5.31
N ASP A 143 -1.62 17.79 4.46
CA ASP A 143 -1.00 19.10 4.60
C ASP A 143 -1.98 20.19 4.13
N PRO A 144 -2.30 21.20 4.99
CA PRO A 144 -3.27 22.25 4.66
C PRO A 144 -2.90 23.05 3.39
N GLU A 145 -1.62 23.30 3.16
CA GLU A 145 -1.17 24.03 1.96
C GLU A 145 -1.39 23.22 0.68
N THR A 146 -1.11 21.92 0.75
CA THR A 146 -1.36 20.99 -0.35
C THR A 146 -2.85 20.89 -0.65
N PHE A 147 -3.71 20.83 0.39
CA PHE A 147 -5.15 20.82 0.20
C PHE A 147 -5.64 22.11 -0.47
N ALA A 148 -5.22 23.28 0.05
CA ALA A 148 -5.60 24.57 -0.51
C ALA A 148 -5.14 24.72 -1.97
N SER A 149 -3.93 24.25 -2.29
CA SER A 149 -3.41 24.27 -3.65
C SER A 149 -4.29 23.47 -4.62
N ILE A 150 -4.69 22.24 -4.23
CA ILE A 150 -5.55 21.39 -5.06
C ILE A 150 -6.97 21.94 -5.14
N ALA A 151 -7.53 22.42 -4.05
CA ALA A 151 -8.85 23.03 -4.02
C ALA A 151 -8.94 24.27 -4.92
N SER A 152 -7.89 25.10 -4.97
CA SER A 152 -7.83 26.30 -5.82
C SER A 152 -7.91 26.03 -7.32
N LEU A 153 -7.61 24.79 -7.77
CA LEU A 153 -7.73 24.40 -9.18
C LEU A 153 -9.19 24.30 -9.65
N ARG A 154 -10.15 24.28 -8.70
CA ARG A 154 -11.59 24.27 -8.99
C ARG A 154 -12.26 25.46 -8.34
N PRO A 155 -12.77 26.43 -9.10
CA PRO A 155 -13.39 27.64 -8.55
C PRO A 155 -14.54 27.38 -7.58
N GLU A 156 -15.29 26.29 -7.80
CA GLU A 156 -16.46 25.89 -6.99
C GLU A 156 -16.11 25.48 -5.55
N ILE A 157 -14.87 25.08 -5.32
CA ILE A 157 -14.39 24.51 -4.05
C ILE A 157 -13.12 25.19 -3.55
N ALA A 158 -12.69 26.29 -4.20
CA ALA A 158 -11.46 27.01 -3.89
C ALA A 158 -11.42 27.57 -2.44
N SER A 159 -12.58 27.81 -1.83
CA SER A 159 -12.71 28.34 -0.46
C SER A 159 -12.84 27.25 0.62
N LEU A 160 -12.82 25.96 0.24
CA LEU A 160 -12.95 24.86 1.20
C LEU A 160 -11.66 24.71 2.01
N SER A 161 -11.85 24.47 3.30
CA SER A 161 -10.81 24.00 4.21
C SER A 161 -10.85 22.46 4.33
N PRO A 162 -9.75 21.81 4.76
CA PRO A 162 -9.76 20.38 5.07
C PRO A 162 -10.77 20.10 6.20
N SER A 163 -11.88 19.47 5.86
CA SER A 163 -12.96 19.15 6.80
C SER A 163 -13.59 17.81 6.50
N ALA A 164 -14.35 17.28 7.44
CA ALA A 164 -15.07 16.02 7.26
C ALA A 164 -16.05 16.06 6.07
N ASP A 165 -16.57 17.23 5.72
CA ASP A 165 -17.53 17.43 4.62
C ASP A 165 -16.85 17.66 3.26
N ALA A 166 -15.50 17.76 3.22
CA ALA A 166 -14.77 17.98 1.97
C ALA A 166 -15.03 16.83 0.98
N PRO A 167 -15.26 17.13 -0.31
CA PRO A 167 -15.45 16.10 -1.33
C PRO A 167 -14.25 15.15 -1.43
N LEU A 168 -14.51 13.84 -1.52
CA LEU A 168 -13.45 12.85 -1.69
C LEU A 168 -12.59 13.10 -2.93
N SER A 169 -13.17 13.74 -3.95
CA SER A 169 -12.45 14.13 -5.19
C SER A 169 -11.32 15.13 -4.96
N VAL A 170 -11.30 15.84 -3.83
CA VAL A 170 -10.22 16.74 -3.42
C VAL A 170 -9.41 16.12 -2.28
N LEU A 171 -10.12 15.48 -1.34
CA LEU A 171 -9.50 14.89 -0.15
C LEU A 171 -8.47 13.81 -0.52
N VAL A 172 -8.84 12.86 -1.39
CA VAL A 172 -7.97 11.74 -1.77
C VAL A 172 -6.70 12.22 -2.50
N PRO A 173 -6.76 13.06 -3.54
CA PRO A 173 -5.55 13.60 -4.16
C PRO A 173 -4.68 14.40 -3.19
N SER A 174 -5.28 15.26 -2.36
CA SER A 174 -4.54 16.05 -1.37
C SER A 174 -3.81 15.17 -0.36
N PHE A 175 -4.46 14.12 0.13
CA PHE A 175 -3.84 13.12 0.99
C PHE A 175 -2.67 12.42 0.29
N MET A 176 -2.88 11.93 -0.94
CA MET A 176 -1.84 11.26 -1.72
C MET A 176 -0.59 12.13 -1.91
N PHE A 177 -0.78 13.39 -2.32
CA PHE A 177 0.35 14.32 -2.49
C PHE A 177 1.06 14.62 -1.17
N SER A 178 0.29 14.81 -0.08
CA SER A 178 0.86 15.02 1.26
C SER A 178 1.69 13.81 1.73
N GLU A 179 1.18 12.59 1.55
CA GLU A 179 1.89 11.36 1.91
C GLU A 179 3.15 11.16 1.06
N VAL A 180 3.08 11.40 -0.25
CA VAL A 180 4.24 11.31 -1.15
C VAL A 180 5.30 12.35 -0.77
N ALA A 181 4.92 13.61 -0.54
CA ALA A 181 5.84 14.67 -0.10
C ALA A 181 6.54 14.29 1.21
N ARG A 182 5.78 13.81 2.20
CA ARG A 182 6.31 13.32 3.47
C ARG A 182 7.23 12.12 3.30
N ALA A 183 6.89 11.19 2.40
CA ALA A 183 7.74 10.05 2.09
C ALA A 183 9.11 10.48 1.54
N PHE A 184 9.15 11.49 0.69
CA PHE A 184 10.41 12.06 0.20
C PHE A 184 11.19 12.78 1.29
N GLN A 185 10.53 13.51 2.19
CA GLN A 185 11.19 14.16 3.33
C GLN A 185 11.85 13.13 4.26
N VAL A 186 11.10 12.11 4.67
CA VAL A 186 11.63 11.02 5.52
C VAL A 186 12.71 10.22 4.77
N GLY A 187 12.46 9.92 3.49
CA GLY A 187 13.41 9.22 2.63
C GLY A 187 14.72 9.99 2.48
N PHE A 188 14.67 11.30 2.35
CA PHE A 188 15.87 12.14 2.32
C PHE A 188 16.67 12.05 3.63
N LEU A 189 16.01 12.14 4.78
CA LEU A 189 16.69 12.00 6.09
C LEU A 189 17.36 10.64 6.24
N ILE A 190 16.72 9.58 5.76
CA ILE A 190 17.29 8.23 5.75
C ILE A 190 18.48 8.16 4.79
N PHE A 191 18.45 8.89 3.67
CA PHE A 191 19.50 8.88 2.66
C PHE A 191 20.79 9.55 3.13
N VAL A 192 20.69 10.62 3.94
CA VAL A 192 21.82 11.46 4.38
C VAL A 192 22.99 10.65 4.96
N PRO A 193 22.85 9.74 5.94
CA PRO A 193 23.98 9.00 6.48
C PRO A 193 24.70 8.15 5.43
N PHE A 194 23.97 7.55 4.49
CA PHE A 194 24.55 6.77 3.42
C PHE A 194 25.29 7.63 2.39
N LEU A 195 24.79 8.84 2.14
CA LEU A 195 25.45 9.82 1.30
C LEU A 195 26.79 10.29 1.90
N VAL A 196 26.84 10.48 3.22
CA VAL A 196 28.11 10.82 3.92
C VAL A 196 29.13 9.68 3.75
N ILE A 197 28.72 8.44 3.86
CA ILE A 197 29.62 7.28 3.64
C ILE A 197 30.15 7.30 2.19
N ASP A 198 29.30 7.55 1.19
CA ASP A 198 29.75 7.66 -0.20
C ASP A 198 30.79 8.76 -0.41
N LEU A 199 30.56 9.94 0.19
CA LEU A 199 31.48 11.08 0.09
C LEU A 199 32.84 10.78 0.74
N VAL A 200 32.83 10.18 1.93
CA VAL A 200 34.09 9.83 2.64
C VAL A 200 34.90 8.81 1.84
N VAL A 201 34.21 7.73 1.35
CA VAL A 201 34.91 6.72 0.54
C VAL A 201 35.46 7.31 -0.75
N ALA A 202 34.67 8.17 -1.42
CA ALA A 202 35.16 8.84 -2.63
C ALA A 202 36.36 9.73 -2.37
N ALA A 203 36.39 10.50 -1.28
CA ALA A 203 37.52 11.35 -0.90
C ALA A 203 38.77 10.51 -0.62
N ILE A 204 38.64 9.38 0.07
CA ILE A 204 39.76 8.47 0.36
C ILE A 204 40.34 7.90 -0.95
N LEU A 205 39.51 7.38 -1.84
CA LEU A 205 39.92 6.79 -3.11
C LEU A 205 40.62 7.81 -4.00
N MET A 206 40.09 9.03 -4.07
CA MET A 206 40.73 10.12 -4.80
C MET A 206 42.10 10.51 -4.21
N SER A 207 42.23 10.56 -2.88
CA SER A 207 43.50 10.88 -2.22
C SER A 207 44.58 9.82 -2.48
N MET A 208 44.18 8.58 -2.67
CA MET A 208 45.06 7.46 -3.02
C MET A 208 45.37 7.37 -4.52
N GLY A 209 44.84 8.28 -5.35
CA GLY A 209 45.01 8.25 -6.80
C GLY A 209 44.20 7.18 -7.54
N MET A 210 43.24 6.52 -6.88
CA MET A 210 42.46 5.42 -7.44
C MET A 210 41.23 5.96 -8.20
N MET A 211 41.46 6.79 -9.23
CA MET A 211 40.36 7.44 -9.98
C MET A 211 39.50 6.50 -10.82
N MET A 212 40.00 5.31 -11.16
CA MET A 212 39.25 4.35 -11.99
C MET A 212 38.33 3.40 -11.16
N VAL A 213 38.43 3.40 -9.84
CA VAL A 213 37.61 2.54 -8.97
C VAL A 213 36.30 3.27 -8.66
N PRO A 214 35.14 2.66 -8.99
CA PRO A 214 33.84 3.29 -8.67
C PRO A 214 33.62 3.36 -7.15
N PRO A 215 33.49 4.56 -6.55
CA PRO A 215 33.33 4.70 -5.09
C PRO A 215 32.13 3.97 -4.52
N ALA A 216 31.03 3.90 -5.28
CA ALA A 216 29.80 3.23 -4.85
C ALA A 216 29.98 1.74 -4.57
N VAL A 217 30.86 1.04 -5.29
CA VAL A 217 31.16 -0.39 -5.07
C VAL A 217 31.94 -0.59 -3.77
N VAL A 218 32.90 0.30 -3.50
CA VAL A 218 33.71 0.24 -2.27
C VAL A 218 32.92 0.70 -1.05
N ALA A 219 31.99 1.64 -1.21
CA ALA A 219 31.14 2.14 -0.12
C ALA A 219 30.08 1.10 0.35
N LEU A 220 29.64 0.20 -0.52
CA LEU A 220 28.56 -0.75 -0.26
C LEU A 220 28.75 -1.58 1.03
N PRO A 221 29.90 -2.25 1.29
CA PRO A 221 30.10 -3.00 2.53
C PRO A 221 30.05 -2.11 3.77
N PHE A 222 30.52 -0.86 3.70
CA PHE A 222 30.46 0.09 4.82
C PHE A 222 29.00 0.51 5.10
N LYS A 223 28.20 0.77 4.07
CA LYS A 223 26.79 1.09 4.19
C LYS A 223 26.00 -0.07 4.83
N LEU A 224 26.24 -1.30 4.37
CA LEU A 224 25.61 -2.48 4.94
C LEU A 224 25.99 -2.68 6.41
N SER A 225 27.29 -2.55 6.73
CA SER A 225 27.76 -2.68 8.11
C SER A 225 27.15 -1.61 9.01
N PHE A 226 27.10 -0.36 8.57
CA PHE A 226 26.45 0.73 9.30
C PHE A 226 24.96 0.42 9.54
N PHE A 227 24.23 0.00 8.52
CA PHE A 227 22.82 -0.30 8.63
C PHE A 227 22.53 -1.45 9.61
N VAL A 228 23.36 -2.50 9.58
CA VAL A 228 23.23 -3.65 10.50
C VAL A 228 23.59 -3.27 11.94
N LEU A 229 24.71 -2.55 12.14
CA LEU A 229 25.14 -2.14 13.47
C LEU A 229 24.19 -1.14 14.14
N ALA A 230 23.55 -0.29 13.35
CA ALA A 230 22.54 0.65 13.82
C ALA A 230 21.17 -0.01 14.08
N ASP A 231 21.00 -1.31 13.85
CA ASP A 231 19.70 -2.01 13.89
C ASP A 231 18.66 -1.32 12.99
N GLY A 232 19.08 -0.99 11.76
CA GLY A 232 18.39 -0.07 10.85
C GLY A 232 16.97 -0.51 10.50
N TRP A 233 16.72 -1.84 10.37
CA TRP A 233 15.37 -2.33 10.12
C TRP A 233 14.41 -2.02 11.24
N ARG A 234 14.81 -2.22 12.50
CA ARG A 234 13.99 -1.95 13.66
C ARG A 234 13.72 -0.46 13.81
N LEU A 235 14.78 0.37 13.80
CA LEU A 235 14.65 1.82 13.93
C LEU A 235 13.74 2.41 12.87
N LEU A 236 13.89 1.96 11.60
CA LEU A 236 13.06 2.42 10.50
C LEU A 236 11.61 2.01 10.69
N THR A 237 11.34 0.73 10.98
CA THR A 237 9.98 0.21 11.14
C THR A 237 9.27 0.90 12.29
N GLU A 238 9.94 1.03 13.46
CA GLU A 238 9.39 1.76 14.62
C GLU A 238 9.11 3.23 14.27
N GLY A 239 10.05 3.90 13.60
CA GLY A 239 9.89 5.30 13.20
C GLY A 239 8.74 5.51 12.24
N LEU A 240 8.58 4.64 11.23
CA LEU A 240 7.49 4.69 10.28
C LEU A 240 6.12 4.47 10.96
N VAL A 241 6.03 3.46 11.82
CA VAL A 241 4.78 3.17 12.55
C VAL A 241 4.44 4.31 13.50
N ARG A 242 5.40 4.78 14.32
CA ARG A 242 5.18 5.89 15.27
C ARG A 242 4.78 7.20 14.60
N SER A 243 5.09 7.39 13.32
CA SER A 243 4.66 8.59 12.59
C SER A 243 3.15 8.66 12.35
N TYR A 244 2.42 7.57 12.63
CA TYR A 244 0.97 7.47 12.46
C TYR A 244 0.20 7.45 13.80
N PHE A 245 0.89 7.15 14.90
CA PHE A 245 0.37 7.17 16.27
C PHE A 245 1.03 8.28 17.09
#